data_3c52324f50632a57084d7683bd580ddf
#
_entry.id   3c52324f50632a57084d7683bd580ddf
#
_cell.length_a   1.000
_cell.length_b   1.000
_cell.length_c   1.000
_cell.angle_alpha   90.00
_cell.angle_beta   90.00
_cell.angle_gamma   90.00
#
_symmetry.space_group_name_H-M   'P 1'
#
loop_
_entity.id
_entity.type
_entity.pdbx_description
1 polymer ?
#
loop_
_entity_poly.entity_id
_entity_poly.type
_entity_poly.pdbx_seq_one_letter_code
_entity_poly.pdbx_strand_id
1 'polypeptide(L)'
;MKRKLFALALTATMVLGLAACGGSGSSTAAPAAGGAESSAAGGAEMTSEWAPSGTVSIVVPAGAGGDTDLTARTFAQYAKGLTGVDFIVVNANGASGSVASNQVLQSANDGMTFLYGHTLVNVANIAGITDFNYTAFTLGPTFAKNPAQGLYVNAEKYADLNAFIEAAKAAPGQLKAATEVGAYTYYEILAFEKAAGIDLDLVDAGSNSDKITAMLSGQIDLMPGAYLNCKEYIEAGQFVCIGAPYEEAYDITPEVPAFKDEGIDFVYPDCDYSFYFPADTDPAIIAYYDELVAKVLEDPEAQKALTDLPVMPFYLTSEESAANEETMYNTIKEIADSLA
;
A
#
# COMPACT_ATOMS: atom_id res chain seq x y z
N MET A 1 -48.05 23.08 -19.79
CA MET A 1 -49.33 22.68 -19.19
C MET A 1 -49.08 21.61 -18.14
N LYS A 2 -49.53 21.98 -16.91
CA LYS A 2 -49.92 21.12 -15.77
C LYS A 2 -48.91 20.08 -15.20
N ARG A 3 -48.39 20.50 -14.05
CA ARG A 3 -47.87 19.80 -12.88
C ARG A 3 -48.75 18.63 -12.42
N LYS A 4 -48.16 17.58 -11.86
CA LYS A 4 -48.70 16.88 -10.67
C LYS A 4 -47.56 16.37 -9.80
N LEU A 5 -47.43 16.95 -8.61
CA LEU A 5 -46.74 16.44 -7.43
C LEU A 5 -47.52 15.24 -6.87
N PHE A 6 -46.83 14.23 -6.38
CA PHE A 6 -47.38 13.33 -5.36
C PHE A 6 -46.38 13.26 -4.19
N ALA A 7 -46.78 13.85 -3.09
CA ALA A 7 -46.20 13.65 -1.78
C ALA A 7 -46.92 12.47 -1.11
N LEU A 8 -46.21 11.55 -0.52
CA LEU A 8 -46.76 10.58 0.41
C LEU A 8 -45.95 10.61 1.71
N ALA A 9 -46.61 11.14 2.73
CA ALA A 9 -46.16 11.08 4.12
C ALA A 9 -46.53 9.72 4.71
N LEU A 10 -45.64 9.10 5.48
CA LEU A 10 -46.00 7.99 6.35
C LEU A 10 -45.52 8.28 7.79
N THR A 11 -46.50 8.31 8.64
CA THR A 11 -46.48 8.66 10.06
C THR A 11 -45.88 7.57 10.94
N ALA A 12 -45.22 8.05 11.99
CA ALA A 12 -44.69 7.27 13.10
C ALA A 12 -45.81 6.67 13.98
N THR A 13 -45.52 5.52 14.57
CA THR A 13 -46.28 5.06 15.75
C THR A 13 -45.28 4.49 16.78
N MET A 14 -45.10 5.24 17.87
CA MET A 14 -44.48 4.79 19.11
C MET A 14 -45.48 3.94 19.88
N VAL A 15 -45.03 2.84 20.46
CA VAL A 15 -45.75 2.17 21.56
C VAL A 15 -44.75 2.00 22.72
N LEU A 16 -45.01 2.77 23.78
CA LEU A 16 -44.44 2.56 25.11
C LEU A 16 -45.21 1.43 25.82
N GLY A 17 -44.46 0.53 26.47
CA GLY A 17 -45.02 -0.42 27.40
C GLY A 17 -44.13 -0.49 28.64
N LEU A 18 -44.49 0.26 29.69
CA LEU A 18 -44.04 0.06 31.07
C LEU A 18 -44.87 -1.03 31.74
N ALA A 19 -44.23 -1.95 32.45
CA ALA A 19 -44.85 -2.59 33.61
C ALA A 19 -43.80 -3.01 34.60
N ALA A 20 -43.97 -2.52 35.83
CA ALA A 20 -43.13 -2.77 37.02
C ALA A 20 -43.77 -3.86 37.91
N CYS A 21 -43.03 -4.21 38.96
CA CYS A 21 -43.30 -5.00 40.16
C CYS A 21 -42.70 -6.39 40.11
N GLY A 22 -41.77 -6.84 40.99
CA GLY A 22 -41.65 -6.62 42.43
C GLY A 22 -41.73 -7.98 43.10
N GLY A 23 -40.71 -8.41 43.83
CA GLY A 23 -40.78 -9.66 44.64
C GLY A 23 -39.41 -10.08 45.17
N SER A 24 -39.28 -9.95 46.47
CA SER A 24 -38.14 -10.32 47.35
C SER A 24 -37.91 -11.81 47.46
N GLY A 25 -36.65 -12.20 47.71
CA GLY A 25 -36.42 -13.40 48.53
C GLY A 25 -35.13 -14.18 48.31
N SER A 26 -34.25 -14.11 49.28
CA SER A 26 -33.32 -15.13 49.82
C SER A 26 -32.03 -15.51 49.09
N SER A 27 -31.00 -15.17 49.80
CA SER A 27 -29.62 -15.66 49.76
C SER A 27 -29.44 -17.17 49.59
N THR A 28 -28.49 -17.53 48.72
CA THR A 28 -27.61 -18.70 48.96
C THR A 28 -26.27 -18.47 48.23
N ALA A 29 -25.22 -18.95 48.90
CA ALA A 29 -23.80 -18.73 48.69
C ALA A 29 -23.31 -19.06 47.28
N ALA A 30 -22.36 -18.25 46.80
CA ALA A 30 -21.52 -18.47 45.64
C ALA A 30 -20.52 -19.61 45.88
N PRO A 31 -20.21 -20.40 44.83
CA PRO A 31 -18.90 -21.02 44.70
C PRO A 31 -17.98 -20.09 43.91
N ALA A 32 -16.74 -20.02 44.35
CA ALA A 32 -15.66 -19.25 43.80
C ALA A 32 -15.49 -19.50 42.30
N ALA A 33 -15.60 -18.44 41.50
CA ALA A 33 -15.16 -18.45 40.13
C ALA A 33 -13.64 -18.57 40.13
N GLY A 34 -13.15 -19.66 39.55
CA GLY A 34 -11.76 -19.82 39.17
C GLY A 34 -11.37 -18.70 38.24
N GLY A 35 -10.32 -17.97 38.56
CA GLY A 35 -9.70 -17.00 37.68
C GLY A 35 -9.27 -17.74 36.43
N ALA A 36 -9.85 -17.32 35.31
CA ALA A 36 -9.21 -17.51 34.02
C ALA A 36 -7.95 -16.67 34.07
N GLU A 37 -6.81 -17.29 34.29
CA GLU A 37 -5.52 -16.72 33.96
C GLU A 37 -5.58 -16.44 32.44
N SER A 38 -5.74 -15.15 32.09
CA SER A 38 -5.33 -14.64 30.79
C SER A 38 -3.85 -14.99 30.70
N SER A 39 -3.52 -15.98 29.90
CA SER A 39 -2.16 -16.18 29.45
C SER A 39 -1.80 -14.94 28.66
N ALA A 40 -1.15 -13.99 29.30
CA ALA A 40 -0.38 -12.97 28.65
C ALA A 40 0.62 -13.74 27.78
N ALA A 41 0.41 -13.75 26.46
CA ALA A 41 1.44 -14.10 25.52
C ALA A 41 2.65 -13.23 25.92
N GLY A 42 3.78 -13.88 26.21
CA GLY A 42 4.98 -13.20 26.63
C GLY A 42 5.42 -12.24 25.52
N GLY A 43 5.07 -10.98 25.65
CA GLY A 43 5.55 -9.94 24.78
C GLY A 43 7.07 -9.94 24.86
N ALA A 44 7.74 -9.99 23.74
CA ALA A 44 9.18 -9.80 23.69
C ALA A 44 9.50 -8.44 24.31
N GLU A 45 10.34 -8.43 25.34
CA GLU A 45 10.70 -7.21 26.07
C GLU A 45 11.41 -6.24 25.10
N MET A 46 10.83 -5.06 24.91
CA MET A 46 11.46 -4.00 24.14
C MET A 46 12.65 -3.44 24.94
N THR A 47 13.79 -3.22 24.28
CA THR A 47 15.01 -2.74 24.92
C THR A 47 15.12 -1.21 24.87
N SER A 48 14.38 -0.55 24.01
CA SER A 48 14.32 0.91 23.87
C SER A 48 13.80 1.58 25.13
N GLU A 49 14.42 2.69 25.56
CA GLU A 49 13.97 3.50 26.69
C GLU A 49 12.71 4.34 26.37
N TRP A 50 12.46 4.59 25.08
CA TRP A 50 11.25 5.28 24.62
C TRP A 50 10.15 4.25 24.27
N ALA A 51 8.91 4.63 24.54
CA ALA A 51 7.75 3.88 24.09
C ALA A 51 6.57 4.85 23.82
N PRO A 52 5.65 4.49 22.91
CA PRO A 52 4.46 5.30 22.65
C PRO A 52 3.64 5.54 23.93
N SER A 53 3.26 6.79 24.17
CA SER A 53 2.45 7.18 25.35
C SER A 53 0.94 7.00 25.14
N GLY A 54 0.51 6.59 23.93
CA GLY A 54 -0.89 6.41 23.56
C GLY A 54 -1.03 5.77 22.17
N THR A 55 -2.18 5.98 21.54
CA THR A 55 -2.46 5.47 20.19
C THR A 55 -1.54 6.08 19.14
N VAL A 56 -0.99 5.26 18.29
CA VAL A 56 -0.14 5.65 17.16
C VAL A 56 -0.94 5.70 15.86
N SER A 57 -0.76 6.75 15.07
CA SER A 57 -1.38 6.94 13.76
C SER A 57 -0.42 6.56 12.64
N ILE A 58 -0.78 5.58 11.82
CA ILE A 58 -0.07 5.19 10.60
C ILE A 58 -0.79 5.85 9.42
N VAL A 59 -0.24 6.92 8.89
CA VAL A 59 -0.82 7.62 7.72
C VAL A 59 -0.37 6.90 6.45
N VAL A 60 -1.34 6.52 5.62
CA VAL A 60 -1.11 5.75 4.39
C VAL A 60 -1.55 6.57 3.18
N PRO A 61 -0.67 6.80 2.19
CA PRO A 61 -0.96 7.61 0.99
C PRO A 61 -1.73 6.83 -0.09
N ALA A 62 -2.54 5.88 0.31
CA ALA A 62 -3.28 4.99 -0.58
C ALA A 62 -4.71 4.76 -0.10
N GLY A 63 -5.56 4.30 -1.01
CA GLY A 63 -6.93 3.88 -0.70
C GLY A 63 -6.96 2.59 0.13
N ALA A 64 -8.04 2.40 0.89
CA ALA A 64 -8.23 1.18 1.68
C ALA A 64 -8.32 -0.07 0.77
N GLY A 65 -7.72 -1.17 1.21
CA GLY A 65 -7.73 -2.47 0.51
C GLY A 65 -6.65 -2.64 -0.55
N GLY A 66 -5.80 -1.62 -0.79
CA GLY A 66 -4.57 -1.77 -1.57
C GLY A 66 -3.45 -2.40 -0.74
N ASP A 67 -2.39 -2.82 -1.40
CA ASP A 67 -1.21 -3.44 -0.80
C ASP A 67 -0.58 -2.61 0.32
N THR A 68 -0.40 -1.29 0.11
CA THR A 68 0.13 -0.38 1.12
C THR A 68 -0.77 -0.31 2.37
N ASP A 69 -2.09 -0.27 2.19
CA ASP A 69 -3.05 -0.26 3.31
C ASP A 69 -3.05 -1.60 4.06
N LEU A 70 -3.06 -2.70 3.32
CA LEU A 70 -3.11 -4.05 3.92
C LEU A 70 -1.83 -4.38 4.67
N THR A 71 -0.66 -4.02 4.15
CA THR A 71 0.62 -4.22 4.85
C THR A 71 0.74 -3.33 6.09
N ALA A 72 0.25 -2.08 6.05
CA ALA A 72 0.18 -1.21 7.22
C ALA A 72 -0.73 -1.81 8.32
N ARG A 73 -1.86 -2.42 7.94
CA ARG A 73 -2.77 -3.10 8.89
C ARG A 73 -2.15 -4.38 9.46
N THR A 74 -1.39 -5.12 8.66
CA THR A 74 -0.62 -6.27 9.14
C THR A 74 0.39 -5.82 10.19
N PHE A 75 1.20 -4.78 9.90
CA PHE A 75 2.10 -4.22 10.90
C PHE A 75 1.34 -3.79 12.18
N ALA A 76 0.27 -3.01 12.04
CA ALA A 76 -0.53 -2.50 13.16
C ALA A 76 -1.06 -3.62 14.06
N GLN A 77 -1.52 -4.74 13.48
CA GLN A 77 -2.04 -5.89 14.21
C GLN A 77 -0.95 -6.55 15.07
N TYR A 78 0.19 -6.87 14.47
CA TYR A 78 1.26 -7.60 15.16
C TYR A 78 2.03 -6.71 16.13
N ALA A 79 2.26 -5.42 15.77
CA ALA A 79 2.82 -4.42 16.68
C ALA A 79 1.97 -4.24 17.95
N LYS A 80 0.62 -4.18 17.80
CA LYS A 80 -0.30 -4.17 18.93
C LYS A 80 -0.18 -5.44 19.78
N GLY A 81 -0.04 -6.60 19.17
CA GLY A 81 0.14 -7.88 19.86
C GLY A 81 1.39 -7.90 20.75
N LEU A 82 2.49 -7.29 20.28
CA LEU A 82 3.75 -7.21 21.00
C LEU A 82 3.76 -6.14 22.10
N THR A 83 3.17 -4.96 21.83
CA THR A 83 3.33 -3.78 22.68
C THR A 83 2.12 -3.46 23.54
N GLY A 84 0.94 -3.96 23.17
CA GLY A 84 -0.35 -3.55 23.75
C GLY A 84 -0.81 -2.14 23.33
N VAL A 85 -0.03 -1.43 22.50
CA VAL A 85 -0.36 -0.11 21.98
C VAL A 85 -1.29 -0.23 20.77
N ASP A 86 -2.29 0.66 20.66
CA ASP A 86 -3.14 0.72 19.47
C ASP A 86 -2.42 1.48 18.34
N PHE A 87 -2.29 0.82 17.19
CA PHE A 87 -1.84 1.41 15.92
C PHE A 87 -3.03 1.53 14.99
N ILE A 88 -3.34 2.75 14.54
CA ILE A 88 -4.52 3.04 13.69
C ILE A 88 -4.05 3.47 12.30
N VAL A 89 -4.51 2.77 11.27
CA VAL A 89 -4.24 3.12 9.87
C VAL A 89 -5.21 4.20 9.42
N VAL A 90 -4.67 5.31 8.90
CA VAL A 90 -5.39 6.47 8.39
C VAL A 90 -5.07 6.63 6.90
N ASN A 91 -6.03 6.33 6.03
CA ASN A 91 -5.87 6.51 4.60
C ASN A 91 -6.01 7.99 4.23
N ALA A 92 -4.97 8.58 3.63
CA ALA A 92 -4.91 9.97 3.18
C ALA A 92 -4.46 10.03 1.71
N ASN A 93 -5.32 9.50 0.82
CA ASN A 93 -5.05 9.41 -0.61
C ASN A 93 -5.11 10.79 -1.29
N GLY A 94 -4.36 10.97 -2.37
CA GLY A 94 -4.44 12.12 -3.28
C GLY A 94 -3.11 12.78 -3.60
N ALA A 95 -3.09 13.42 -4.76
CA ALA A 95 -1.97 14.20 -5.31
C ALA A 95 -0.63 13.44 -5.20
N SER A 96 -0.59 12.22 -5.72
CA SER A 96 0.60 11.33 -5.71
C SER A 96 1.25 11.17 -4.33
N GLY A 97 0.41 11.04 -3.27
CA GLY A 97 0.86 10.86 -1.89
C GLY A 97 1.21 12.16 -1.14
N SER A 98 1.18 13.32 -1.79
CA SER A 98 1.54 14.60 -1.15
C SER A 98 0.58 15.00 -0.03
N VAL A 99 -0.69 14.57 -0.08
CA VAL A 99 -1.67 14.81 1.00
C VAL A 99 -1.21 14.15 2.29
N ALA A 100 -0.90 12.85 2.25
CA ALA A 100 -0.41 12.10 3.40
C ALA A 100 0.94 12.64 3.90
N SER A 101 1.87 12.90 2.98
CA SER A 101 3.20 13.45 3.29
C SER A 101 3.12 14.78 4.03
N ASN A 102 2.31 15.73 3.54
CA ASN A 102 2.11 17.02 4.19
C ASN A 102 1.42 16.88 5.56
N GLN A 103 0.47 15.94 5.71
CA GLN A 103 -0.16 15.67 7.01
C GLN A 103 0.87 15.24 8.04
N VAL A 104 1.81 14.37 7.68
CA VAL A 104 2.84 13.87 8.59
C VAL A 104 3.91 14.94 8.85
N LEU A 105 4.36 15.67 7.85
CA LEU A 105 5.32 16.77 8.04
C LEU A 105 4.82 17.86 9.00
N GLN A 106 3.50 18.03 9.12
CA GLN A 106 2.87 19.00 10.03
C GLN A 106 2.53 18.40 11.40
N SER A 107 2.72 17.11 11.62
CA SER A 107 2.49 16.48 12.91
C SER A 107 3.66 16.69 13.87
N ALA A 108 3.45 16.39 15.17
CA ALA A 108 4.53 16.42 16.15
C ALA A 108 5.56 15.32 15.86
N ASN A 109 6.83 15.59 16.13
CA ASN A 109 7.93 14.64 15.99
C ASN A 109 8.14 13.77 17.24
N ASP A 110 7.02 13.39 17.88
CA ASP A 110 6.96 12.64 19.13
C ASP A 110 6.81 11.12 18.93
N GLY A 111 6.86 10.65 17.67
CA GLY A 111 6.74 9.23 17.34
C GLY A 111 5.32 8.69 17.31
N MET A 112 4.29 9.54 17.56
CA MET A 112 2.89 9.09 17.60
C MET A 112 2.21 9.13 16.23
N THR A 113 2.85 9.74 15.23
CA THR A 113 2.33 9.80 13.85
C THR A 113 3.48 9.65 12.87
N PHE A 114 3.34 8.72 11.91
CA PHE A 114 4.28 8.56 10.83
C PHE A 114 3.57 8.20 9.52
N LEU A 115 4.23 8.50 8.40
CA LEU A 115 3.82 8.06 7.07
C LEU A 115 4.35 6.64 6.85
N TYR A 116 3.51 5.76 6.33
CA TYR A 116 3.88 4.44 5.87
C TYR A 116 3.57 4.30 4.39
N GLY A 117 4.57 4.07 3.60
CA GLY A 117 4.41 3.94 2.15
C GLY A 117 5.72 3.57 1.48
N HIS A 118 5.68 3.53 0.17
CA HIS A 118 6.85 3.35 -0.66
C HIS A 118 7.38 4.72 -1.13
N THR A 119 8.35 4.75 -2.04
CA THR A 119 9.05 5.96 -2.52
C THR A 119 8.19 7.07 -3.18
N LEU A 120 6.88 7.12 -2.85
CA LEU A 120 5.94 8.14 -3.36
C LEU A 120 6.41 9.58 -3.10
N VAL A 121 7.03 9.81 -1.94
CA VAL A 121 7.56 11.13 -1.57
C VAL A 121 8.59 11.62 -2.61
N ASN A 122 9.46 10.71 -3.03
CA ASN A 122 10.49 10.96 -4.04
C ASN A 122 9.88 11.21 -5.42
N VAL A 123 8.95 10.38 -5.81
CA VAL A 123 8.28 10.47 -7.11
C VAL A 123 7.48 11.76 -7.24
N ALA A 124 6.75 12.16 -6.20
CA ALA A 124 6.02 13.42 -6.18
C ALA A 124 6.96 14.64 -6.34
N ASN A 125 8.15 14.59 -5.78
CA ASN A 125 9.17 15.62 -5.96
C ASN A 125 9.74 15.63 -7.39
N ILE A 126 10.10 14.48 -7.94
CA ILE A 126 10.61 14.35 -9.31
C ILE A 126 9.57 14.86 -10.32
N ALA A 127 8.29 14.61 -10.07
CA ALA A 127 7.17 15.09 -10.88
C ALA A 127 6.86 16.59 -10.68
N GLY A 128 7.55 17.28 -9.77
CA GLY A 128 7.29 18.69 -9.46
C GLY A 128 5.98 18.96 -8.72
N ILE A 129 5.37 17.93 -8.12
CA ILE A 129 4.14 18.04 -7.31
C ILE A 129 4.47 18.59 -5.92
N THR A 130 5.62 18.21 -5.36
CA THR A 130 6.13 18.70 -4.08
C THR A 130 7.47 19.40 -4.25
N ASP A 131 7.78 20.34 -3.36
CA ASP A 131 9.08 20.99 -3.24
C ASP A 131 10.03 20.28 -2.26
N PHE A 132 9.60 19.13 -1.74
CA PHE A 132 10.35 18.26 -0.81
C PHE A 132 10.37 16.81 -1.32
N ASN A 133 11.38 16.05 -0.89
CA ASN A 133 11.54 14.61 -1.09
C ASN A 133 11.76 13.91 0.26
N TYR A 134 12.26 12.66 0.24
CA TYR A 134 12.52 11.87 1.45
C TYR A 134 13.39 12.58 2.50
N THR A 135 14.28 13.52 2.10
CA THR A 135 15.17 14.24 3.03
C THR A 135 14.43 15.21 3.95
N ALA A 136 13.16 15.50 3.69
CA ALA A 136 12.33 16.29 4.58
C ALA A 136 11.82 15.51 5.80
N PHE A 137 12.06 14.19 5.83
CA PHE A 137 11.65 13.29 6.90
C PHE A 137 12.86 12.74 7.65
N THR A 138 12.61 12.29 8.88
CA THR A 138 13.49 11.33 9.55
C THR A 138 13.05 9.94 9.14
N LEU A 139 13.93 9.18 8.47
CA LEU A 139 13.59 7.85 7.99
C LEU A 139 13.55 6.86 9.15
N GLY A 140 12.57 5.98 9.12
CA GLY A 140 12.47 4.81 9.97
C GLY A 140 12.75 3.53 9.19
N PRO A 141 12.48 2.34 9.78
CA PRO A 141 12.72 1.05 9.14
C PRO A 141 11.87 0.80 7.91
N THR A 142 12.29 -0.15 7.10
CA THR A 142 11.48 -0.81 6.08
C THR A 142 10.88 -2.09 6.66
N PHE A 143 9.61 -2.36 6.38
CA PHE A 143 8.86 -3.49 6.92
C PHE A 143 8.58 -4.59 5.91
N ALA A 144 8.36 -4.22 4.66
CA ALA A 144 7.93 -5.15 3.63
C ALA A 144 8.34 -4.64 2.25
N LYS A 145 8.35 -5.55 1.28
CA LYS A 145 8.62 -5.27 -0.12
C LYS A 145 7.51 -5.89 -0.98
N ASN A 146 6.95 -5.13 -1.91
CA ASN A 146 6.12 -5.68 -2.96
C ASN A 146 6.98 -5.95 -4.20
N PRO A 147 7.34 -7.21 -4.45
CA PRO A 147 8.18 -7.55 -5.60
C PRO A 147 7.39 -7.61 -6.91
N ALA A 148 6.07 -7.60 -6.84
CA ALA A 148 5.22 -7.97 -7.97
C ALA A 148 4.37 -6.79 -8.49
N GLN A 149 5.00 -5.65 -8.74
CA GLN A 149 4.41 -4.62 -9.59
C GLN A 149 4.52 -5.08 -11.04
N GLY A 150 3.44 -5.69 -11.54
CA GLY A 150 3.39 -6.20 -12.91
C GLY A 150 2.68 -5.23 -13.86
N LEU A 151 2.90 -5.46 -15.15
CA LEU A 151 2.12 -4.84 -16.21
C LEU A 151 1.08 -5.86 -16.72
N TYR A 152 -0.17 -5.40 -16.82
CA TYR A 152 -1.32 -6.24 -17.16
C TYR A 152 -2.02 -5.73 -18.39
N VAL A 153 -2.50 -6.65 -19.24
CA VAL A 153 -3.28 -6.38 -20.44
C VAL A 153 -4.58 -7.15 -20.43
N ASN A 154 -5.56 -6.72 -21.23
CA ASN A 154 -6.81 -7.44 -21.41
C ASN A 154 -6.59 -8.73 -22.24
N ALA A 155 -6.91 -9.89 -21.66
CA ALA A 155 -6.70 -11.20 -22.26
C ALA A 155 -7.53 -11.43 -23.54
N GLU A 156 -8.65 -10.71 -23.73
CA GLU A 156 -9.43 -10.78 -24.98
C GLU A 156 -8.74 -10.08 -26.14
N LYS A 157 -7.83 -9.11 -25.85
CA LYS A 157 -7.13 -8.32 -26.86
C LYS A 157 -5.72 -8.84 -27.11
N TYR A 158 -5.00 -9.23 -26.05
CA TYR A 158 -3.58 -9.56 -26.10
C TYR A 158 -3.31 -10.87 -25.35
N ALA A 159 -2.77 -11.86 -26.06
CA ALA A 159 -2.50 -13.17 -25.48
C ALA A 159 -1.24 -13.21 -24.61
N ASP A 160 -0.28 -12.34 -24.89
CA ASP A 160 1.04 -12.29 -24.25
C ASP A 160 1.75 -10.95 -24.50
N LEU A 161 2.97 -10.81 -23.98
CA LEU A 161 3.83 -9.63 -24.16
C LEU A 161 4.11 -9.34 -25.63
N ASN A 162 4.41 -10.37 -26.44
CA ASN A 162 4.75 -10.17 -27.84
C ASN A 162 3.56 -9.63 -28.65
N ALA A 163 2.37 -10.18 -28.42
CA ALA A 163 1.14 -9.71 -29.05
C ALA A 163 0.85 -8.24 -28.70
N PHE A 164 1.08 -7.83 -27.45
CA PHE A 164 0.93 -6.43 -27.04
C PHE A 164 1.96 -5.51 -27.70
N ILE A 165 3.24 -5.89 -27.72
CA ILE A 165 4.31 -5.10 -28.33
C ILE A 165 4.11 -4.95 -29.84
N GLU A 166 3.72 -6.03 -30.54
CA GLU A 166 3.43 -5.97 -31.98
C GLU A 166 2.27 -5.01 -32.27
N ALA A 167 1.20 -5.06 -31.48
CA ALA A 167 0.07 -4.14 -31.60
C ALA A 167 0.49 -2.69 -31.35
N ALA A 168 1.28 -2.43 -30.31
CA ALA A 168 1.78 -1.09 -30.00
C ALA A 168 2.69 -0.53 -31.12
N LYS A 169 3.58 -1.35 -31.67
CA LYS A 169 4.43 -0.98 -32.82
C LYS A 169 3.63 -0.73 -34.10
N ALA A 170 2.52 -1.44 -34.29
CA ALA A 170 1.64 -1.26 -35.45
C ALA A 170 0.79 0.04 -35.35
N ALA A 171 0.56 0.55 -34.15
CA ALA A 171 -0.27 1.72 -33.90
C ALA A 171 0.36 2.63 -32.82
N PRO A 172 1.50 3.29 -33.10
CA PRO A 172 2.19 4.14 -32.12
C PRO A 172 1.29 5.24 -31.56
N GLY A 173 1.32 5.45 -30.25
CA GLY A 173 0.54 6.45 -29.54
C GLY A 173 -0.98 6.21 -29.53
N GLN A 174 -1.45 4.99 -29.86
CA GLN A 174 -2.89 4.67 -29.92
C GLN A 174 -3.35 3.74 -28.81
N LEU A 175 -2.49 2.84 -28.33
CA LEU A 175 -2.80 1.96 -27.22
C LEU A 175 -2.74 2.75 -25.91
N LYS A 176 -3.77 2.60 -25.10
CA LYS A 176 -3.90 3.38 -23.85
C LYS A 176 -3.30 2.65 -22.66
N ALA A 177 -2.34 3.28 -22.02
CA ALA A 177 -1.75 2.83 -20.77
C ALA A 177 -2.25 3.69 -19.60
N ALA A 178 -2.95 3.04 -18.66
CA ALA A 178 -3.48 3.75 -17.49
C ALA A 178 -2.43 3.92 -16.41
N THR A 179 -2.27 5.14 -15.93
CA THR A 179 -1.41 5.46 -14.79
C THR A 179 -2.02 6.59 -13.96
N GLU A 180 -1.32 7.05 -12.97
CA GLU A 180 -1.56 8.34 -12.31
C GLU A 180 -0.38 9.24 -12.69
N VAL A 181 -0.65 10.35 -13.38
CA VAL A 181 0.42 11.23 -13.89
C VAL A 181 1.29 11.74 -12.75
N GLY A 182 2.61 11.57 -12.88
CA GLY A 182 3.58 11.95 -11.88
C GLY A 182 3.64 11.01 -10.66
N ALA A 183 3.03 9.83 -10.73
CA ALA A 183 3.17 8.78 -9.73
C ALA A 183 4.28 7.78 -10.10
N TYR A 184 4.59 6.85 -9.19
CA TYR A 184 5.56 5.78 -9.39
C TYR A 184 5.32 5.01 -10.70
N THR A 185 4.08 4.60 -10.95
CA THR A 185 3.69 3.84 -12.14
C THR A 185 3.74 4.63 -13.45
N TYR A 186 3.74 5.97 -13.38
CA TYR A 186 3.93 6.82 -14.55
C TYR A 186 5.34 6.66 -15.14
N TYR A 187 6.35 6.76 -14.29
CA TYR A 187 7.75 6.58 -14.71
C TYR A 187 8.07 5.13 -15.05
N GLU A 188 7.40 4.17 -14.41
CA GLU A 188 7.49 2.75 -14.75
C GLU A 188 7.05 2.50 -16.20
N ILE A 189 5.89 3.02 -16.61
CA ILE A 189 5.39 2.85 -17.99
C ILE A 189 6.32 3.56 -18.99
N LEU A 190 6.75 4.77 -18.71
CA LEU A 190 7.67 5.50 -19.59
C LEU A 190 9.01 4.75 -19.77
N ALA A 191 9.52 4.14 -18.71
CA ALA A 191 10.72 3.31 -18.79
C ALA A 191 10.49 2.03 -19.59
N PHE A 192 9.31 1.41 -19.43
CA PHE A 192 8.89 0.25 -20.24
C PHE A 192 8.78 0.61 -21.74
N GLU A 193 8.12 1.72 -22.09
CA GLU A 193 8.02 2.20 -23.48
C GLU A 193 9.40 2.32 -24.12
N LYS A 194 10.35 2.94 -23.40
CA LYS A 194 11.72 3.11 -23.87
C LYS A 194 12.43 1.76 -24.06
N ALA A 195 12.31 0.83 -23.11
CA ALA A 195 12.95 -0.47 -23.18
C ALA A 195 12.35 -1.38 -24.28
N ALA A 196 11.04 -1.33 -24.45
CA ALA A 196 10.32 -2.12 -25.46
C ALA A 196 10.35 -1.48 -26.87
N GLY A 197 10.73 -0.20 -26.98
CA GLY A 197 10.72 0.56 -28.23
C GLY A 197 9.31 0.76 -28.81
N ILE A 198 8.37 1.12 -27.95
CA ILE A 198 6.95 1.39 -28.26
C ILE A 198 6.55 2.78 -27.81
N ASP A 199 5.37 3.23 -28.23
CA ASP A 199 4.78 4.52 -27.89
C ASP A 199 3.31 4.30 -27.52
N LEU A 200 2.89 4.75 -26.32
CA LEU A 200 1.55 4.54 -25.75
C LEU A 200 0.86 5.87 -25.48
N ASP A 201 -0.46 5.87 -25.44
CA ASP A 201 -1.28 6.99 -24.98
C ASP A 201 -1.47 6.88 -23.45
N LEU A 202 -0.68 7.64 -22.67
CA LEU A 202 -0.74 7.62 -21.21
C LEU A 202 -1.98 8.37 -20.72
N VAL A 203 -2.90 7.66 -20.06
CA VAL A 203 -4.16 8.21 -19.57
C VAL A 203 -4.23 8.12 -18.03
N ASP A 204 -4.66 9.22 -17.40
CA ASP A 204 -4.94 9.23 -15.97
C ASP A 204 -6.26 8.49 -15.70
N ALA A 205 -6.18 7.34 -15.04
CA ALA A 205 -7.33 6.51 -14.71
C ALA A 205 -7.58 6.41 -13.19
N GLY A 206 -6.89 7.23 -12.40
CA GLY A 206 -7.09 7.27 -10.95
C GLY A 206 -6.52 6.06 -10.20
N SER A 207 -7.28 5.57 -9.21
CA SER A 207 -6.86 4.48 -8.32
C SER A 207 -6.68 3.14 -9.05
N ASN A 208 -6.04 2.17 -8.37
CA ASN A 208 -5.90 0.82 -8.91
C ASN A 208 -7.25 0.17 -9.25
N SER A 209 -8.27 0.38 -8.42
CA SER A 209 -9.64 -0.10 -8.69
C SER A 209 -10.26 0.54 -9.94
N ASP A 210 -9.97 1.82 -10.20
CA ASP A 210 -10.44 2.51 -11.40
C ASP A 210 -9.76 1.97 -12.66
N LYS A 211 -8.44 1.70 -12.58
CA LYS A 211 -7.67 1.06 -13.67
C LYS A 211 -8.20 -0.32 -14.01
N ILE A 212 -8.49 -1.15 -12.99
CA ILE A 212 -9.11 -2.48 -13.18
C ILE A 212 -10.45 -2.35 -13.90
N THR A 213 -11.30 -1.43 -13.46
CA THR A 213 -12.61 -1.18 -14.09
C THR A 213 -12.46 -0.73 -15.53
N ALA A 214 -11.52 0.16 -15.81
CA ALA A 214 -11.24 0.64 -17.16
C ALA A 214 -10.70 -0.48 -18.08
N MET A 215 -9.85 -1.38 -17.54
CA MET A 215 -9.34 -2.55 -18.25
C MET A 215 -10.45 -3.55 -18.60
N LEU A 216 -11.30 -3.90 -17.63
CA LEU A 216 -12.45 -4.80 -17.83
C LEU A 216 -13.45 -4.25 -18.83
N SER A 217 -13.65 -2.95 -18.88
CA SER A 217 -14.54 -2.29 -19.86
C SER A 217 -13.88 -2.04 -21.23
N GLY A 218 -12.60 -2.39 -21.38
CA GLY A 218 -11.85 -2.23 -22.64
C GLY A 218 -11.49 -0.76 -22.97
N GLN A 219 -11.56 0.14 -21.99
CA GLN A 219 -11.22 1.56 -22.16
C GLN A 219 -9.72 1.80 -22.20
N ILE A 220 -8.92 0.90 -21.64
CA ILE A 220 -7.47 0.90 -21.64
C ILE A 220 -6.93 -0.43 -22.16
N ASP A 221 -5.67 -0.44 -22.53
CA ASP A 221 -4.97 -1.59 -23.11
C ASP A 221 -3.91 -2.16 -22.18
N LEU A 222 -3.30 -1.29 -21.34
CA LEU A 222 -2.26 -1.63 -20.35
C LEU A 222 -2.54 -0.94 -19.03
N MET A 223 -2.27 -1.64 -17.93
CA MET A 223 -2.19 -1.05 -16.59
C MET A 223 -1.05 -1.66 -15.76
N PRO A 224 -0.34 -0.84 -14.97
CA PRO A 224 0.53 -1.34 -13.91
C PRO A 224 -0.30 -1.64 -12.66
N GLY A 225 0.18 -2.54 -11.82
CA GLY A 225 -0.48 -2.80 -10.56
C GLY A 225 0.17 -3.91 -9.75
N ALA A 226 -0.16 -3.94 -8.45
CA ALA A 226 0.26 -5.03 -7.58
C ALA A 226 -0.44 -6.34 -7.96
N TYR A 227 0.31 -7.44 -7.94
CA TYR A 227 -0.19 -8.77 -8.27
C TYR A 227 -1.43 -9.15 -7.44
N LEU A 228 -1.43 -8.82 -6.14
CA LEU A 228 -2.58 -9.06 -5.25
C LEU A 228 -3.90 -8.57 -5.87
N ASN A 229 -3.89 -7.38 -6.43
CA ASN A 229 -5.10 -6.74 -6.96
C ASN A 229 -5.52 -7.29 -8.33
N CYS A 230 -4.64 -7.98 -9.03
CA CYS A 230 -4.87 -8.52 -10.38
C CYS A 230 -5.07 -10.04 -10.41
N LYS A 231 -4.70 -10.75 -9.35
CA LYS A 231 -4.68 -12.22 -9.27
C LYS A 231 -6.00 -12.86 -9.67
N GLU A 232 -7.12 -12.41 -9.09
CA GLU A 232 -8.44 -12.97 -9.38
C GLU A 232 -8.83 -12.84 -10.86
N TYR A 233 -8.42 -11.74 -11.51
CA TYR A 233 -8.68 -11.50 -12.94
C TYR A 233 -7.79 -12.33 -13.83
N ILE A 234 -6.56 -12.62 -13.40
CA ILE A 234 -5.65 -13.56 -14.09
C ILE A 234 -6.23 -14.97 -14.02
N GLU A 235 -6.61 -15.42 -12.83
CA GLU A 235 -7.23 -16.74 -12.60
C GLU A 235 -8.54 -16.91 -13.37
N ALA A 236 -9.30 -15.82 -13.54
CA ALA A 236 -10.52 -15.80 -14.36
C ALA A 236 -10.26 -15.70 -15.87
N GLY A 237 -9.00 -15.58 -16.30
CA GLY A 237 -8.63 -15.44 -17.71
C GLY A 237 -9.04 -14.11 -18.34
N GLN A 238 -9.24 -13.07 -17.54
CA GLN A 238 -9.60 -11.73 -18.00
C GLN A 238 -8.37 -10.84 -18.23
N PHE A 239 -7.31 -11.04 -17.42
CA PHE A 239 -6.05 -10.34 -17.55
C PHE A 239 -4.91 -11.30 -17.87
N VAL A 240 -3.91 -10.78 -18.58
CA VAL A 240 -2.60 -11.41 -18.73
C VAL A 240 -1.57 -10.51 -18.07
N CYS A 241 -0.76 -11.05 -17.16
CA CYS A 241 0.45 -10.39 -16.69
C CYS A 241 1.51 -10.55 -17.79
N ILE A 242 1.94 -9.46 -18.40
CA ILE A 242 2.94 -9.48 -19.47
C ILE A 242 4.37 -9.35 -18.98
N GLY A 243 4.56 -9.17 -17.68
CA GLY A 243 5.84 -9.14 -17.01
C GLY A 243 5.90 -8.13 -15.88
N ALA A 244 6.96 -8.21 -15.09
CA ALA A 244 7.33 -7.24 -14.07
C ALA A 244 8.80 -6.82 -14.22
N PRO A 245 9.14 -5.58 -13.80
CA PRO A 245 10.43 -4.96 -14.08
C PRO A 245 11.51 -5.27 -13.04
N TYR A 246 11.65 -6.50 -12.61
CA TYR A 246 12.66 -6.91 -11.63
C TYR A 246 13.82 -7.71 -12.25
N GLU A 247 14.94 -7.81 -11.52
CA GLU A 247 16.13 -8.48 -11.98
C GLU A 247 15.91 -9.98 -12.22
N GLU A 248 15.19 -10.65 -11.32
CA GLU A 248 14.89 -12.08 -11.33
C GLU A 248 13.46 -12.28 -10.83
N ALA A 249 12.73 -13.25 -11.41
CA ALA A 249 11.39 -13.61 -10.96
C ALA A 249 11.40 -14.10 -9.50
N TYR A 250 10.34 -13.78 -8.76
CA TYR A 250 10.21 -14.16 -7.37
C TYR A 250 9.35 -15.41 -7.18
N ASP A 251 9.81 -16.34 -6.33
CA ASP A 251 9.08 -17.56 -5.99
C ASP A 251 7.69 -17.32 -5.37
N ILE A 252 7.49 -16.14 -4.76
CA ILE A 252 6.20 -15.77 -4.16
C ILE A 252 5.12 -15.46 -5.19
N THR A 253 5.51 -15.12 -6.42
CA THR A 253 4.63 -14.80 -7.54
C THR A 253 5.11 -15.47 -8.82
N PRO A 254 5.14 -16.83 -8.86
CA PRO A 254 5.74 -17.58 -9.96
C PRO A 254 5.04 -17.36 -11.32
N GLU A 255 3.80 -16.84 -11.31
CA GLU A 255 3.04 -16.53 -12.52
C GLU A 255 3.40 -15.16 -13.12
N VAL A 256 4.27 -14.39 -12.45
CA VAL A 256 4.71 -13.07 -12.93
C VAL A 256 6.12 -13.20 -13.49
N PRO A 257 6.30 -13.22 -14.82
CA PRO A 257 7.64 -13.32 -15.41
C PRO A 257 8.43 -12.02 -15.24
N ALA A 258 9.75 -12.09 -15.13
CA ALA A 258 10.59 -10.92 -15.27
C ALA A 258 10.67 -10.51 -16.76
N PHE A 259 10.62 -9.20 -17.05
CA PHE A 259 10.78 -8.73 -18.44
C PHE A 259 12.11 -9.13 -19.05
N LYS A 260 13.16 -9.28 -18.25
CA LYS A 260 14.46 -9.79 -18.70
C LYS A 260 14.39 -11.21 -19.24
N ASP A 261 13.58 -12.07 -18.63
CA ASP A 261 13.39 -13.45 -19.09
C ASP A 261 12.62 -13.50 -20.42
N GLU A 262 11.79 -12.48 -20.69
CA GLU A 262 11.04 -12.29 -21.93
C GLU A 262 11.84 -11.51 -23.00
N GLY A 263 13.10 -11.18 -22.74
CA GLY A 263 14.02 -10.53 -23.70
C GLY A 263 13.93 -9.01 -23.75
N ILE A 264 13.29 -8.37 -22.76
CA ILE A 264 13.25 -6.90 -22.61
C ILE A 264 14.12 -6.51 -21.40
N ASP A 265 15.21 -5.79 -21.67
CA ASP A 265 16.07 -5.26 -20.60
C ASP A 265 15.40 -4.08 -19.90
N PHE A 266 14.45 -4.42 -19.04
CA PHE A 266 13.67 -3.46 -18.27
C PHE A 266 13.67 -3.85 -16.79
N VAL A 267 14.29 -3.01 -15.99
CA VAL A 267 14.30 -3.08 -14.52
C VAL A 267 13.85 -1.74 -13.98
N TYR A 268 13.00 -1.79 -12.98
CA TYR A 268 12.49 -0.62 -12.27
C TYR A 268 12.52 -0.92 -10.76
N PRO A 269 12.80 0.06 -9.89
CA PRO A 269 12.89 -0.18 -8.45
C PRO A 269 11.64 -0.84 -7.87
N ASP A 270 11.81 -1.74 -6.90
CA ASP A 270 10.71 -2.35 -6.16
C ASP A 270 9.92 -1.34 -5.31
N CYS A 271 8.73 -1.71 -4.86
CA CYS A 271 7.98 -0.95 -3.88
C CYS A 271 8.33 -1.42 -2.46
N ASP A 272 9.30 -0.76 -1.83
CA ASP A 272 9.69 -1.01 -0.45
C ASP A 272 8.86 -0.15 0.48
N TYR A 273 8.18 -0.78 1.46
CA TYR A 273 7.31 -0.08 2.40
C TYR A 273 8.07 0.34 3.65
N SER A 274 8.33 1.64 3.75
CA SER A 274 9.15 2.25 4.79
C SER A 274 8.34 3.23 5.66
N PHE A 275 8.92 3.57 6.79
CA PHE A 275 8.36 4.53 7.76
C PHE A 275 9.05 5.88 7.58
N TYR A 276 8.25 6.95 7.53
CA TYR A 276 8.75 8.32 7.41
C TYR A 276 8.16 9.14 8.56
N PHE A 277 9.02 9.61 9.44
CA PHE A 277 8.65 10.43 10.59
C PHE A 277 8.82 11.92 10.27
N PRO A 278 8.14 12.83 10.99
CA PRO A 278 8.43 14.25 10.92
C PRO A 278 9.91 14.53 11.10
N ALA A 279 10.40 15.61 10.48
CA ALA A 279 11.78 16.02 10.62
C ALA A 279 12.20 16.18 12.10
N ASP A 280 13.46 15.92 12.39
CA ASP A 280 14.04 16.04 13.73
C ASP A 280 13.38 15.13 14.79
N THR A 281 12.79 14.00 14.38
CA THR A 281 12.31 12.96 15.31
C THR A 281 13.52 12.40 16.09
N ASP A 282 13.37 12.26 17.40
CA ASP A 282 14.43 11.81 18.30
C ASP A 282 14.97 10.43 17.89
N PRO A 283 16.28 10.21 17.81
CA PRO A 283 16.86 8.91 17.49
C PRO A 283 16.41 7.77 18.40
N ALA A 284 16.04 8.01 19.66
CA ALA A 284 15.51 6.99 20.54
C ALA A 284 14.13 6.49 20.08
N ILE A 285 13.32 7.34 19.44
CA ILE A 285 12.05 6.98 18.82
C ILE A 285 12.32 6.08 17.60
N ILE A 286 13.26 6.46 16.76
CA ILE A 286 13.62 5.68 15.57
C ILE A 286 14.14 4.30 15.97
N ALA A 287 15.03 4.22 16.96
CA ALA A 287 15.55 2.96 17.49
C ALA A 287 14.44 2.04 18.04
N TYR A 288 13.40 2.61 18.66
CA TYR A 288 12.22 1.84 19.06
C TYR A 288 11.50 1.21 17.87
N TYR A 289 11.27 1.97 16.80
CA TYR A 289 10.59 1.44 15.62
C TYR A 289 11.46 0.45 14.83
N ASP A 290 12.79 0.63 14.79
CA ASP A 290 13.72 -0.37 14.26
C ASP A 290 13.57 -1.70 15.01
N GLU A 291 13.62 -1.67 16.34
CA GLU A 291 13.44 -2.85 17.18
C GLU A 291 12.04 -3.48 17.01
N LEU A 292 11.00 -2.65 16.98
CA LEU A 292 9.61 -3.12 16.85
C LEU A 292 9.37 -3.83 15.51
N VAL A 293 9.83 -3.25 14.40
CA VAL A 293 9.70 -3.86 13.07
C VAL A 293 10.47 -5.17 13.00
N ALA A 294 11.72 -5.21 13.50
CA ALA A 294 12.49 -6.44 13.55
C ALA A 294 11.75 -7.54 14.32
N LYS A 295 11.22 -7.22 15.52
CA LYS A 295 10.45 -8.19 16.33
C LYS A 295 9.14 -8.63 15.70
N VAL A 296 8.43 -7.75 15.01
CA VAL A 296 7.22 -8.13 14.25
C VAL A 296 7.59 -9.12 13.15
N LEU A 297 8.71 -8.92 12.47
CA LEU A 297 9.16 -9.80 11.40
C LEU A 297 9.82 -11.11 11.90
N GLU A 298 10.13 -11.23 13.19
CA GLU A 298 10.49 -12.51 13.81
C GLU A 298 9.26 -13.44 14.01
N ASP A 299 8.04 -12.89 14.01
CA ASP A 299 6.81 -13.66 14.17
C ASP A 299 6.44 -14.38 12.85
N PRO A 300 6.43 -15.73 12.82
CA PRO A 300 6.07 -16.49 11.62
C PRO A 300 4.65 -16.21 11.10
N GLU A 301 3.71 -15.86 11.99
CA GLU A 301 2.34 -15.52 11.60
C GLU A 301 2.30 -14.14 10.90
N ALA A 302 3.13 -13.18 11.33
CA ALA A 302 3.28 -11.91 10.65
C ALA A 302 3.90 -12.08 9.25
N GLN A 303 4.96 -12.88 9.13
CA GLN A 303 5.56 -13.23 7.86
C GLN A 303 4.55 -13.91 6.92
N LYS A 304 3.80 -14.89 7.48
CA LYS A 304 2.74 -15.55 6.71
C LYS A 304 1.66 -14.57 6.26
N ALA A 305 1.22 -13.67 7.12
CA ALA A 305 0.22 -12.67 6.76
C ALA A 305 0.69 -11.77 5.61
N LEU A 306 1.98 -11.41 5.55
CA LEU A 306 2.55 -10.68 4.41
C LEU A 306 2.59 -11.55 3.15
N THR A 307 3.04 -12.80 3.24
CA THR A 307 3.12 -13.69 2.07
C THR A 307 1.74 -14.09 1.54
N ASP A 308 0.71 -14.13 2.39
CA ASP A 308 -0.68 -14.31 1.95
C ASP A 308 -1.20 -13.08 1.15
N LEU A 309 -0.56 -11.90 1.30
CA LEU A 309 -0.79 -10.69 0.51
C LEU A 309 0.14 -10.58 -0.73
N PRO A 310 0.73 -11.65 -1.26
CA PRO A 310 1.94 -11.75 -2.08
C PRO A 310 2.92 -10.57 -1.90
N VAL A 311 3.26 -10.27 -0.64
CA VAL A 311 4.23 -9.25 -0.25
C VAL A 311 5.33 -9.92 0.55
N MET A 312 6.59 -9.60 0.29
CA MET A 312 7.73 -10.19 0.98
C MET A 312 7.97 -9.47 2.31
N PRO A 313 8.14 -10.23 3.43
CA PRO A 313 8.79 -9.68 4.61
C PRO A 313 10.17 -9.14 4.21
N PHE A 314 10.43 -7.88 4.49
CA PHE A 314 11.69 -7.25 4.10
C PHE A 314 12.07 -6.21 5.15
N TYR A 315 13.18 -6.43 5.83
CA TYR A 315 13.68 -5.55 6.88
C TYR A 315 14.92 -4.79 6.42
N LEU A 316 14.85 -3.47 6.54
CA LEU A 316 16.01 -2.59 6.57
C LEU A 316 15.93 -1.76 7.85
N THR A 317 17.06 -1.55 8.50
CA THR A 317 17.19 -0.56 9.57
C THR A 317 16.88 0.83 9.01
N SER A 318 16.61 1.79 9.87
CA SER A 318 16.39 3.18 9.48
C SER A 318 17.56 3.78 8.69
N GLU A 319 18.80 3.40 9.01
CA GLU A 319 20.02 3.81 8.26
C GLU A 319 20.04 3.19 6.86
N GLU A 320 19.78 1.89 6.75
CA GLU A 320 19.72 1.18 5.47
C GLU A 320 18.53 1.66 4.62
N SER A 321 17.37 1.94 5.24
CA SER A 321 16.19 2.49 4.58
C SER A 321 16.49 3.88 4.00
N ALA A 322 17.21 4.74 4.71
CA ALA A 322 17.62 6.04 4.20
C ALA A 322 18.57 5.92 2.99
N ALA A 323 19.54 5.02 3.03
CA ALA A 323 20.44 4.77 1.92
C ALA A 323 19.71 4.18 0.71
N ASN A 324 18.72 3.31 0.95
CA ASN A 324 17.86 2.76 -0.08
C ASN A 324 17.00 3.84 -0.75
N GLU A 325 16.38 4.73 0.04
CA GLU A 325 15.58 5.85 -0.48
C GLU A 325 16.42 6.82 -1.34
N GLU A 326 17.66 7.08 -0.97
CA GLU A 326 18.59 7.86 -1.79
C GLU A 326 18.85 7.18 -3.14
N THR A 327 19.09 5.88 -3.14
CA THR A 327 19.30 5.08 -4.34
C THR A 327 18.05 5.10 -5.22
N MET A 328 16.88 4.88 -4.65
CA MET A 328 15.58 4.91 -5.34
C MET A 328 15.32 6.28 -5.98
N TYR A 329 15.54 7.36 -5.21
CA TYR A 329 15.40 8.72 -5.71
C TYR A 329 16.29 8.98 -6.93
N ASN A 330 17.58 8.64 -6.84
CA ASN A 330 18.52 8.86 -7.92
C ASN A 330 18.18 8.03 -9.17
N THR A 331 17.81 6.76 -9.00
CA THR A 331 17.41 5.88 -10.11
C THR A 331 16.18 6.40 -10.84
N ILE A 332 15.12 6.74 -10.12
CA ILE A 332 13.88 7.24 -10.75
C ILE A 332 14.12 8.62 -11.39
N LYS A 333 14.94 9.45 -10.76
CA LYS A 333 15.31 10.75 -11.33
C LYS A 333 16.11 10.62 -12.62
N GLU A 334 17.06 9.70 -12.69
CA GLU A 334 17.81 9.41 -13.93
C GLU A 334 16.87 8.91 -15.05
N ILE A 335 15.89 8.07 -14.71
CA ILE A 335 14.85 7.64 -15.65
C ILE A 335 14.06 8.86 -16.13
N ALA A 336 13.54 9.69 -15.24
CA ALA A 336 12.77 10.88 -15.57
C ALA A 336 13.56 11.86 -16.44
N ASP A 337 14.80 12.16 -16.07
CA ASP A 337 15.70 13.04 -16.82
C ASP A 337 16.02 12.47 -18.22
N SER A 338 16.04 11.15 -18.39
CA SER A 338 16.30 10.49 -19.69
C SER A 338 15.10 10.51 -20.64
N LEU A 339 13.92 10.87 -20.12
CA LEU A 339 12.65 10.91 -20.85
C LEU A 339 12.22 12.37 -21.16
N ALA A 340 12.87 13.37 -20.56
CA ALA A 340 12.62 14.79 -20.79
C ALA A 340 13.35 15.28 -22.04
#